data_5a51e454bb0defc8d4a464303e06fe99
#
_entry.id   5a51e454bb0defc8d4a464303e06fe99
#
_cell.length_a   1.000
_cell.length_b   1.000
_cell.length_c   1.000
_cell.angle_alpha   90.00
_cell.angle_beta   90.00
_cell.angle_gamma   90.00
#
_symmetry.space_group_name_H-M   'P 1'
#
loop_
_entity.id
_entity.type
_entity.pdbx_description
1 polymer ?
#
loop_
_entity_poly.entity_id
_entity_poly.type
_entity_poly.pdbx_seq_one_letter_code
_entity_poly.pdbx_strand_id
1 'polypeptide(L)'
;LELKNAWTGQNAKYHGQKQYKNDRDITQPLLQFGRCLVHMAVDTDEVYMTTKLAGKNTFFLPFNKGNNHGQGNPPNTGTMGEGGHKTSYLWQEVFTKESLANIIQHFVRLDGSSKDDLNKRTLFFPRYHQLSVVRNLVNHAATYGVGQTYLIQHSAGSGKSNSITWAAYQLIETYPISADIPGSKGIEQPLFDTVIVVTDRRLLDKQLRENIKEFSEVKNIVAPAFKSSELKSALENGKKIIITTIQKFPFIIDGIGDLS
;
A
#
# COMPACT_ATOMS: atom_id res chain seq x y z
N LEU A 1 -7.68 -14.70 12.49
CA LEU A 1 -7.81 -13.64 13.52
C LEU A 1 -7.74 -14.26 14.91
N GLU A 2 -7.06 -13.58 15.83
CA GLU A 2 -7.07 -13.87 17.26
C GLU A 2 -7.84 -12.74 17.97
N LEU A 3 -9.05 -13.03 18.42
CA LEU A 3 -9.93 -12.05 19.06
C LEU A 3 -9.76 -12.07 20.57
N LYS A 4 -9.66 -10.90 21.16
CA LYS A 4 -9.60 -10.70 22.62
C LYS A 4 -10.75 -9.85 23.12
N ASN A 5 -11.25 -10.24 24.28
CA ASN A 5 -12.39 -9.58 24.90
C ASN A 5 -11.94 -8.85 26.18
N ALA A 6 -12.21 -7.57 26.23
CA ALA A 6 -11.91 -6.72 27.39
C ALA A 6 -12.59 -7.23 28.69
N TRP A 7 -13.75 -7.87 28.58
CA TRP A 7 -14.49 -8.45 29.72
C TRP A 7 -13.73 -9.54 30.46
N THR A 8 -12.79 -10.20 29.76
CA THR A 8 -11.89 -11.20 30.37
C THR A 8 -10.56 -10.59 30.81
N GLY A 9 -10.39 -9.28 30.76
CA GLY A 9 -9.14 -8.57 31.06
C GLY A 9 -8.07 -8.79 29.98
N GLN A 10 -8.42 -9.33 28.82
CA GLN A 10 -7.47 -9.61 27.74
C GLN A 10 -7.52 -8.53 26.66
N ASN A 11 -6.35 -8.30 26.02
CA ASN A 11 -6.23 -7.34 24.91
C ASN A 11 -5.38 -7.91 23.76
N ALA A 12 -5.46 -7.25 22.61
CA ALA A 12 -4.73 -7.65 21.41
C ALA A 12 -3.22 -7.50 21.56
N LYS A 13 -2.78 -6.39 22.16
CA LYS A 13 -1.37 -6.02 22.26
C LYS A 13 -0.53 -7.01 23.05
N TYR A 14 -1.02 -7.47 24.18
CA TYR A 14 -0.28 -8.38 25.04
C TYR A 14 -0.75 -9.84 24.86
N HIS A 15 -2.03 -10.10 25.06
CA HIS A 15 -2.56 -11.46 25.10
C HIS A 15 -2.72 -12.07 23.70
N GLY A 16 -3.24 -11.31 22.74
CA GLY A 16 -3.41 -11.78 21.37
C GLY A 16 -2.08 -12.07 20.68
N GLN A 17 -1.11 -11.14 20.79
CA GLN A 17 0.23 -11.35 20.26
C GLN A 17 0.97 -12.49 20.98
N LYS A 18 0.84 -12.58 22.31
CA LYS A 18 1.47 -13.66 23.10
C LYS A 18 0.97 -15.02 22.64
N GLN A 19 -0.31 -15.15 22.35
CA GLN A 19 -0.88 -16.40 21.90
C GLN A 19 -0.30 -16.86 20.56
N TYR A 20 -0.14 -15.95 19.58
CA TYR A 20 0.56 -16.26 18.34
C TYR A 20 2.05 -16.61 18.55
N LYS A 21 2.71 -15.96 19.50
CA LYS A 21 4.15 -16.16 19.75
C LYS A 21 4.49 -17.45 20.48
N ASN A 22 3.60 -17.86 21.40
CA ASN A 22 3.96 -18.93 22.36
C ASN A 22 3.03 -20.15 22.25
N ASP A 23 1.74 -19.94 21.94
CA ASP A 23 0.74 -20.99 22.13
C ASP A 23 0.30 -21.62 20.78
N ARG A 24 0.51 -20.89 19.67
CA ARG A 24 0.15 -21.39 18.34
C ARG A 24 1.31 -22.16 17.71
N ASP A 25 1.03 -23.37 17.29
CA ASP A 25 1.98 -24.20 16.54
C ASP A 25 2.06 -23.70 15.09
N ILE A 26 3.18 -23.06 14.74
CA ILE A 26 3.43 -22.51 13.41
C ILE A 26 3.58 -23.57 12.32
N THR A 27 3.65 -24.85 12.68
CA THR A 27 3.69 -25.97 11.71
C THR A 27 2.30 -26.33 11.21
N GLN A 28 1.23 -25.87 11.87
CA GLN A 28 -0.12 -26.07 11.40
C GLN A 28 -0.33 -25.39 10.02
N PRO A 29 -0.99 -26.05 9.07
CA PRO A 29 -1.10 -25.57 7.68
C PRO A 29 -1.58 -24.13 7.55
N LEU A 30 -2.57 -23.70 8.31
CA LEU A 30 -3.12 -22.33 8.26
C LEU A 30 -2.20 -21.26 8.88
N LEU A 31 -1.17 -21.68 9.65
CA LEU A 31 -0.23 -20.78 10.30
C LEU A 31 1.10 -20.69 9.57
N GLN A 32 1.34 -21.60 8.62
CA GLN A 32 2.56 -21.59 7.80
C GLN A 32 2.63 -20.35 6.92
N PHE A 33 3.85 -19.83 6.75
CA PHE A 33 4.10 -18.71 5.85
C PHE A 33 3.65 -19.02 4.40
N GLY A 34 2.95 -18.07 3.79
CA GLY A 34 2.41 -18.20 2.44
C GLY A 34 1.05 -18.94 2.33
N ARG A 35 0.55 -19.50 3.44
CA ARG A 35 -0.80 -20.10 3.51
C ARG A 35 -1.86 -19.11 3.97
N CYS A 36 -1.45 -18.13 4.77
CA CYS A 36 -2.29 -17.04 5.23
C CYS A 36 -1.63 -15.71 4.87
N LEU A 37 -2.40 -14.78 4.32
CA LEU A 37 -1.87 -13.47 3.91
C LEU A 37 -1.52 -12.59 5.10
N VAL A 38 -2.30 -12.67 6.18
CA VAL A 38 -2.12 -11.84 7.37
C VAL A 38 -2.69 -12.52 8.60
N HIS A 39 -1.97 -12.45 9.70
CA HIS A 39 -2.43 -12.82 11.03
C HIS A 39 -2.71 -11.54 11.82
N MET A 40 -3.87 -11.46 12.47
CA MET A 40 -4.25 -10.29 13.23
C MET A 40 -4.67 -10.65 14.65
N ALA A 41 -4.16 -9.90 15.62
CA ALA A 41 -4.64 -9.86 16.98
C ALA A 41 -5.53 -8.64 17.15
N VAL A 42 -6.76 -8.84 17.61
CA VAL A 42 -7.82 -7.84 17.61
C VAL A 42 -8.51 -7.81 18.97
N ASP A 43 -8.78 -6.63 19.50
CA ASP A 43 -9.73 -6.41 20.58
C ASP A 43 -10.71 -5.28 20.22
N THR A 44 -11.44 -4.76 21.17
CA THR A 44 -12.42 -3.69 20.96
C THR A 44 -11.79 -2.35 20.59
N ASP A 45 -10.51 -2.16 20.91
CA ASP A 45 -9.79 -0.89 20.82
C ASP A 45 -8.69 -0.86 19.76
N GLU A 46 -7.94 -1.97 19.62
CA GLU A 46 -6.73 -2.00 18.78
C GLU A 46 -6.61 -3.26 17.93
N VAL A 47 -5.88 -3.10 16.83
CA VAL A 47 -5.53 -4.18 15.88
C VAL A 47 -4.03 -4.21 15.65
N TYR A 48 -3.47 -5.40 15.71
CA TYR A 48 -2.08 -5.66 15.36
C TYR A 48 -1.99 -6.76 14.32
N MET A 49 -1.10 -6.62 13.37
CA MET A 49 -0.94 -7.57 12.26
C MET A 49 0.50 -8.04 12.07
N THR A 50 0.64 -9.24 11.52
CA THR A 50 1.89 -9.77 10.96
C THR A 50 1.60 -10.63 9.75
N THR A 51 2.51 -10.66 8.79
CA THR A 51 2.41 -11.55 7.61
C THR A 51 3.21 -12.84 7.79
N LYS A 52 4.05 -12.92 8.84
CA LYS A 52 4.90 -14.09 9.11
C LYS A 52 4.99 -14.37 10.59
N LEU A 53 4.63 -15.58 10.97
CA LEU A 53 4.86 -16.07 12.33
C LEU A 53 6.26 -16.67 12.44
N ALA A 54 6.97 -16.33 13.52
CA ALA A 54 8.34 -16.78 13.84
C ALA A 54 8.46 -17.15 15.32
N GLY A 55 7.41 -17.73 15.91
CA GLY A 55 7.34 -18.02 17.33
C GLY A 55 7.56 -16.75 18.16
N LYS A 56 8.40 -16.82 19.18
CA LYS A 56 8.71 -15.68 20.08
C LYS A 56 9.25 -14.44 19.35
N ASN A 57 9.89 -14.64 18.19
CA ASN A 57 10.47 -13.56 17.38
C ASN A 57 9.45 -12.92 16.41
N THR A 58 8.18 -13.32 16.46
CA THR A 58 7.14 -12.70 15.63
C THR A 58 7.00 -11.22 15.94
N PHE A 59 7.11 -10.39 14.90
CA PHE A 59 6.96 -8.96 15.01
C PHE A 59 5.56 -8.54 14.50
N PHE A 60 4.85 -7.78 15.32
CA PHE A 60 3.52 -7.26 14.98
C PHE A 60 3.59 -5.75 14.73
N LEU A 61 2.91 -5.32 13.69
CA LEU A 61 2.69 -3.91 13.34
C LEU A 61 1.27 -3.50 13.72
N PRO A 62 1.04 -2.26 14.17
CA PRO A 62 -0.31 -1.75 14.37
C PRO A 62 -1.03 -1.62 13.01
N PHE A 63 -2.32 -2.00 13.02
CA PHE A 63 -3.24 -1.83 11.89
C PHE A 63 -4.41 -0.91 12.28
N ASN A 64 -4.12 0.16 12.98
CA ASN A 64 -5.11 1.11 13.49
C ASN A 64 -5.31 2.29 12.52
N LYS A 65 -6.52 2.89 12.56
CA LYS A 65 -6.86 4.08 11.76
C LYS A 65 -6.01 5.30 12.10
N GLY A 66 -5.55 5.40 13.33
CA GLY A 66 -5.02 6.62 13.92
C GLY A 66 -6.13 7.44 14.58
N ASN A 67 -5.77 8.23 15.61
CA ASN A 67 -6.70 9.10 16.30
C ASN A 67 -6.02 10.42 16.63
N ASN A 68 -6.58 11.55 16.22
CA ASN A 68 -6.08 12.91 16.46
C ASN A 68 -4.57 13.04 16.15
N HIS A 69 -4.15 12.60 14.96
CA HIS A 69 -2.74 12.53 14.50
C HIS A 69 -1.84 11.60 15.33
N GLY A 70 -2.42 10.78 16.21
CA GLY A 70 -1.71 9.81 17.05
C GLY A 70 -2.05 8.35 16.73
N GLN A 71 -1.67 7.48 17.66
CA GLN A 71 -1.91 6.04 17.58
C GLN A 71 -3.34 5.66 17.99
N GLY A 72 -3.73 4.42 17.74
CA GLY A 72 -5.01 3.85 18.12
C GLY A 72 -6.11 4.07 17.09
N ASN A 73 -7.35 3.94 17.51
CA ASN A 73 -8.54 4.11 16.70
C ASN A 73 -9.44 5.20 17.28
N PRO A 74 -10.16 5.97 16.45
CA PRO A 74 -11.12 6.94 16.95
C PRO A 74 -12.28 6.21 17.65
N PRO A 75 -12.97 6.88 18.59
CA PRO A 75 -14.20 6.35 19.14
C PRO A 75 -15.20 6.03 18.03
N ASN A 76 -15.84 4.86 18.12
CA ASN A 76 -16.96 4.57 17.24
C ASN A 76 -18.23 5.15 17.88
N THR A 77 -18.89 6.04 17.17
CA THR A 77 -20.12 6.73 17.64
C THR A 77 -21.38 5.91 17.42
N GLY A 78 -21.26 4.70 16.80
CA GLY A 78 -22.37 3.78 16.65
C GLY A 78 -22.84 3.20 17.99
N THR A 79 -24.13 2.87 18.08
CA THR A 79 -24.71 2.21 19.24
C THR A 79 -24.17 0.79 19.38
N MET A 80 -24.05 0.31 20.62
CA MET A 80 -23.71 -1.10 20.88
C MET A 80 -24.75 -2.00 20.22
N GLY A 81 -24.34 -2.78 19.23
CA GLY A 81 -25.24 -3.57 18.38
C GLY A 81 -25.16 -3.18 16.90
N GLU A 82 -24.77 -1.95 16.59
CA GLU A 82 -24.51 -1.46 15.23
C GLU A 82 -23.01 -1.32 14.91
N GLY A 83 -22.12 -1.97 15.69
CA GLY A 83 -20.69 -1.94 15.50
C GLY A 83 -19.94 -0.92 16.35
N GLY A 84 -20.36 -0.74 17.60
CA GLY A 84 -19.82 0.25 18.55
C GLY A 84 -18.36 0.06 19.01
N HIS A 85 -17.65 -0.96 18.52
CA HIS A 85 -16.22 -1.12 18.81
C HIS A 85 -15.36 -0.23 17.91
N LYS A 86 -14.28 0.33 18.44
CA LYS A 86 -13.32 1.15 17.66
C LYS A 86 -12.69 0.36 16.51
N THR A 87 -12.67 -0.96 16.60
CA THR A 87 -12.11 -1.87 15.60
C THR A 87 -13.13 -2.41 14.59
N SER A 88 -14.38 -1.95 14.65
CA SER A 88 -15.45 -2.43 13.73
C SER A 88 -15.16 -2.16 12.25
N TYR A 89 -14.32 -1.19 11.94
CA TYR A 89 -13.86 -0.94 10.56
C TYR A 89 -13.22 -2.17 9.89
N LEU A 90 -12.70 -3.13 10.68
CA LEU A 90 -12.16 -4.36 10.09
C LEU A 90 -13.19 -5.11 9.28
N TRP A 91 -14.39 -5.31 9.82
CA TRP A 91 -15.46 -6.06 9.12
C TRP A 91 -16.40 -5.16 8.33
N GLN A 92 -16.51 -3.87 8.69
CA GLN A 92 -17.35 -2.93 7.96
C GLN A 92 -16.67 -2.35 6.71
N GLU A 93 -15.34 -2.20 6.70
CA GLU A 93 -14.59 -1.54 5.63
C GLU A 93 -13.50 -2.46 5.01
N VAL A 94 -12.69 -3.14 5.85
CA VAL A 94 -11.49 -3.84 5.37
C VAL A 94 -11.81 -5.24 4.86
N PHE A 95 -12.66 -5.99 5.56
CA PHE A 95 -12.98 -7.39 5.24
C PHE A 95 -14.29 -7.57 4.48
N THR A 96 -14.82 -6.52 3.88
CA THR A 96 -15.88 -6.68 2.87
C THR A 96 -15.31 -7.41 1.65
N LYS A 97 -16.15 -8.09 0.89
CA LYS A 97 -15.71 -8.87 -0.28
C LYS A 97 -14.95 -8.01 -1.29
N GLU A 98 -15.49 -6.85 -1.59
CA GLU A 98 -14.92 -5.88 -2.54
C GLU A 98 -13.57 -5.36 -2.05
N SER A 99 -13.49 -5.01 -0.76
CA SER A 99 -12.25 -4.52 -0.15
C SER A 99 -11.18 -5.60 -0.11
N LEU A 100 -11.52 -6.83 0.25
CA LEU A 100 -10.57 -7.95 0.25
C LEU A 100 -10.07 -8.27 -1.16
N ALA A 101 -10.96 -8.29 -2.16
CA ALA A 101 -10.59 -8.48 -3.56
C ALA A 101 -9.60 -7.40 -4.00
N ASN A 102 -9.88 -6.13 -3.71
CA ASN A 102 -8.99 -5.02 -4.00
C ASN A 102 -7.63 -5.14 -3.27
N ILE A 103 -7.63 -5.53 -1.99
CA ILE A 103 -6.38 -5.73 -1.23
C ILE A 103 -5.54 -6.83 -1.86
N ILE A 104 -6.14 -7.96 -2.18
CA ILE A 104 -5.44 -9.10 -2.77
C ILE A 104 -4.88 -8.75 -4.15
N GLN A 105 -5.66 -8.08 -4.97
CA GLN A 105 -5.28 -7.73 -6.34
C GLN A 105 -4.22 -6.63 -6.41
N HIS A 106 -4.33 -5.59 -5.57
CA HIS A 106 -3.54 -4.37 -5.77
C HIS A 106 -2.53 -4.07 -4.66
N PHE A 107 -2.60 -4.74 -3.51
CA PHE A 107 -1.72 -4.42 -2.38
C PHE A 107 -0.87 -5.61 -1.90
N VAL A 108 -1.41 -6.83 -1.91
CA VAL A 108 -0.65 -7.99 -1.45
C VAL A 108 0.46 -8.31 -2.42
N ARG A 109 1.68 -8.43 -1.88
CA ARG A 109 2.87 -8.66 -2.69
C ARG A 109 3.82 -9.62 -1.99
N LEU A 110 4.40 -10.54 -2.74
CA LEU A 110 5.45 -11.45 -2.29
C LEU A 110 6.79 -11.08 -2.93
N ASP A 111 7.66 -10.43 -2.17
CA ASP A 111 9.00 -10.02 -2.61
C ASP A 111 10.03 -11.13 -2.41
N GLY A 112 11.07 -11.08 -3.21
CA GLY A 112 12.16 -12.02 -3.24
C GLY A 112 12.20 -12.84 -4.54
N SER A 113 13.34 -13.46 -4.81
CA SER A 113 13.50 -14.26 -6.03
C SER A 113 12.56 -15.47 -6.02
N SER A 114 11.97 -15.79 -7.17
CA SER A 114 11.18 -17.01 -7.35
C SER A 114 12.00 -18.30 -7.13
N LYS A 115 13.33 -18.19 -7.19
CA LYS A 115 14.27 -19.30 -6.93
C LYS A 115 14.56 -19.47 -5.44
N ASP A 116 14.26 -18.49 -4.61
CA ASP A 116 14.48 -18.57 -3.17
C ASP A 116 13.36 -19.39 -2.50
N ASP A 117 13.75 -20.06 -1.41
CA ASP A 117 12.77 -20.70 -0.53
C ASP A 117 11.71 -19.69 -0.10
N LEU A 118 10.46 -20.12 -0.05
CA LEU A 118 9.34 -19.26 0.36
C LEU A 118 9.60 -18.56 1.69
N ASN A 119 10.23 -19.25 2.64
CA ASN A 119 10.54 -18.69 3.96
C ASN A 119 11.60 -17.58 3.95
N LYS A 120 12.37 -17.43 2.87
CA LYS A 120 13.33 -16.33 2.69
C LYS A 120 12.69 -15.10 2.04
N ARG A 121 11.50 -15.25 1.52
CA ARG A 121 10.75 -14.18 0.86
C ARG A 121 9.95 -13.37 1.87
N THR A 122 9.53 -12.17 1.47
CA THR A 122 8.75 -11.25 2.30
C THR A 122 7.37 -11.05 1.71
N LEU A 123 6.33 -11.34 2.50
CA LEU A 123 4.95 -11.05 2.12
C LEU A 123 4.57 -9.68 2.67
N PHE A 124 4.21 -8.76 1.77
CA PHE A 124 3.69 -7.45 2.12
C PHE A 124 2.17 -7.48 2.15
N PHE A 125 1.63 -6.91 3.21
CA PHE A 125 0.22 -6.59 3.38
C PHE A 125 0.16 -5.12 3.82
N PRO A 126 -0.73 -4.28 3.29
CA PRO A 126 -0.75 -2.86 3.60
C PRO A 126 -1.11 -2.62 5.06
N ARG A 127 -0.47 -1.66 5.71
CA ARG A 127 -0.96 -1.11 6.98
C ARG A 127 -2.18 -0.23 6.69
N TYR A 128 -3.04 -0.01 7.67
CA TYR A 128 -4.28 0.75 7.45
C TYR A 128 -4.04 2.13 6.81
N HIS A 129 -3.08 2.92 7.31
CA HIS A 129 -2.78 4.24 6.75
C HIS A 129 -2.28 4.18 5.30
N GLN A 130 -1.57 3.12 4.92
CA GLN A 130 -1.11 2.91 3.54
C GLN A 130 -2.28 2.55 2.62
N LEU A 131 -3.14 1.64 3.08
CA LEU A 131 -4.37 1.26 2.38
C LEU A 131 -5.29 2.47 2.17
N SER A 132 -5.53 3.22 3.23
CA SER A 132 -6.41 4.40 3.21
C SER A 132 -5.89 5.49 2.29
N VAL A 133 -4.60 5.86 2.37
CA VAL A 133 -4.06 6.95 1.56
C VAL A 133 -4.05 6.62 0.07
N VAL A 134 -3.68 5.39 -0.30
CA VAL A 134 -3.66 4.98 -1.71
C VAL A 134 -5.08 4.94 -2.28
N ARG A 135 -6.03 4.36 -1.55
CA ARG A 135 -7.44 4.34 -1.98
C ARG A 135 -8.04 5.72 -2.13
N ASN A 136 -7.79 6.60 -1.16
CA ASN A 136 -8.28 7.98 -1.22
C ASN A 136 -7.69 8.73 -2.42
N LEU A 137 -6.40 8.57 -2.69
CA LEU A 137 -5.74 9.18 -3.84
C LEU A 137 -6.33 8.69 -5.17
N VAL A 138 -6.45 7.38 -5.34
CA VAL A 138 -6.99 6.76 -6.55
C VAL A 138 -8.46 7.15 -6.77
N ASN A 139 -9.29 7.05 -5.74
CA ASN A 139 -10.71 7.43 -5.81
C ASN A 139 -10.89 8.92 -6.11
N HIS A 140 -10.07 9.79 -5.49
CA HIS A 140 -10.14 11.21 -5.73
C HIS A 140 -9.72 11.55 -7.17
N ALA A 141 -8.64 10.93 -7.66
CA ALA A 141 -8.20 11.09 -9.05
C ALA A 141 -9.28 10.62 -10.04
N ALA A 142 -9.90 9.45 -9.80
CA ALA A 142 -10.99 8.93 -10.61
C ALA A 142 -12.22 9.88 -10.65
N THR A 143 -12.47 10.60 -9.54
CA THR A 143 -13.64 11.46 -9.38
C THR A 143 -13.41 12.87 -9.92
N TYR A 144 -12.24 13.46 -9.68
CA TYR A 144 -11.97 14.88 -9.98
C TYR A 144 -10.97 15.07 -11.13
N GLY A 145 -10.39 13.99 -11.66
CA GLY A 145 -9.51 14.06 -12.81
C GLY A 145 -8.11 14.63 -12.51
N VAL A 146 -7.48 15.15 -13.56
CA VAL A 146 -6.13 15.74 -13.50
C VAL A 146 -6.14 17.16 -12.91
N GLY A 147 -4.94 17.70 -12.61
CA GLY A 147 -4.76 19.06 -12.10
C GLY A 147 -4.87 19.16 -10.57
N GLN A 148 -5.04 18.06 -9.85
CA GLN A 148 -5.13 18.04 -8.41
C GLN A 148 -3.74 17.94 -7.76
N THR A 149 -3.57 18.63 -6.62
CA THR A 149 -2.35 18.56 -5.80
C THR A 149 -2.64 17.94 -4.46
N TYR A 150 -1.82 16.99 -4.04
CA TYR A 150 -1.98 16.26 -2.78
C TYR A 150 -0.74 16.39 -1.91
N LEU A 151 -0.93 16.65 -0.62
CA LEU A 151 0.11 16.55 0.39
C LEU A 151 -0.16 15.34 1.28
N ILE A 152 0.74 14.36 1.26
CA ILE A 152 0.65 13.16 2.07
C ILE A 152 1.77 13.18 3.10
N GLN A 153 1.40 13.35 4.37
CA GLN A 153 2.35 13.41 5.47
C GLN A 153 2.30 12.12 6.30
N HIS A 154 3.38 11.39 6.27
CA HIS A 154 3.59 10.19 7.08
C HIS A 154 4.91 10.29 7.85
N SER A 155 4.95 9.70 9.06
CA SER A 155 6.16 9.65 9.89
C SER A 155 7.30 8.87 9.23
N ALA A 156 8.52 9.06 9.71
CA ALA A 156 9.65 8.22 9.31
C ALA A 156 9.38 6.74 9.67
N GLY A 157 9.80 5.82 8.81
CA GLY A 157 9.58 4.38 9.02
C GLY A 157 8.14 3.89 8.82
N SER A 158 7.22 4.74 8.36
CA SER A 158 5.81 4.36 8.09
C SER A 158 5.62 3.50 6.84
N GLY A 159 6.67 3.28 6.04
CA GLY A 159 6.58 2.54 4.77
C GLY A 159 6.09 3.39 3.60
N LYS A 160 6.45 4.68 3.56
CA LYS A 160 6.10 5.61 2.46
C LYS A 160 6.43 5.07 1.07
N SER A 161 7.57 4.40 0.92
CA SER A 161 7.99 3.82 -0.35
C SER A 161 6.97 2.81 -0.88
N ASN A 162 6.40 1.97 -0.01
CA ASN A 162 5.34 1.04 -0.41
C ASN A 162 4.08 1.78 -0.85
N SER A 163 3.67 2.83 -0.11
CA SER A 163 2.51 3.64 -0.50
C SER A 163 2.71 4.30 -1.86
N ILE A 164 3.90 4.84 -2.14
CA ILE A 164 4.24 5.42 -3.46
C ILE A 164 4.19 4.34 -4.55
N THR A 165 4.74 3.17 -4.28
CA THR A 165 4.72 2.06 -5.24
C THR A 165 3.28 1.63 -5.55
N TRP A 166 2.46 1.36 -4.54
CA TRP A 166 1.06 0.99 -4.74
C TRP A 166 0.25 2.08 -5.46
N ALA A 167 0.50 3.36 -5.11
CA ALA A 167 -0.14 4.48 -5.80
C ALA A 167 0.26 4.54 -7.27
N ALA A 168 1.54 4.39 -7.60
CA ALA A 168 2.02 4.44 -8.98
C ALA A 168 1.37 3.36 -9.85
N TYR A 169 1.28 2.12 -9.34
CA TYR A 169 0.63 1.03 -10.07
C TYR A 169 -0.87 1.21 -10.23
N GLN A 170 -1.57 1.68 -9.20
CA GLN A 170 -3.01 1.85 -9.28
C GLN A 170 -3.40 3.08 -10.13
N LEU A 171 -2.60 4.14 -10.11
CA LEU A 171 -2.88 5.34 -10.93
C LEU A 171 -2.81 5.07 -12.43
N ILE A 172 -1.87 4.23 -12.92
CA ILE A 172 -1.81 3.88 -14.35
C ILE A 172 -3.02 3.05 -14.83
N GLU A 173 -3.76 2.45 -13.89
CA GLU A 173 -4.97 1.67 -14.13
C GLU A 173 -6.22 2.40 -13.60
N THR A 174 -6.12 3.70 -13.30
CA THR A 174 -7.25 4.49 -12.81
C THR A 174 -8.07 4.99 -13.98
N TYR A 175 -9.35 4.63 -14.00
CA TYR A 175 -10.32 5.09 -15.00
C TYR A 175 -11.19 6.19 -14.40
N PRO A 176 -11.61 7.18 -15.20
CA PRO A 176 -12.50 8.24 -14.74
C PRO A 176 -13.92 7.70 -14.49
N ILE A 177 -14.60 8.24 -13.49
CA ILE A 177 -16.01 7.86 -13.21
C ILE A 177 -17.00 8.49 -14.18
N SER A 178 -16.58 9.56 -14.89
CA SER A 178 -17.36 10.26 -15.91
C SER A 178 -16.46 10.74 -17.05
N ALA A 179 -17.00 10.85 -18.23
CA ALA A 179 -16.28 11.40 -19.38
C ALA A 179 -16.00 12.90 -19.26
N ASP A 180 -16.76 13.62 -18.44
CA ASP A 180 -16.72 15.09 -18.34
C ASP A 180 -15.67 15.63 -17.36
N ILE A 181 -14.95 14.75 -16.66
CA ILE A 181 -13.92 15.18 -15.69
C ILE A 181 -12.62 15.60 -16.39
N PRO A 182 -11.85 16.54 -15.80
CA PRO A 182 -10.61 17.03 -16.37
C PRO A 182 -9.62 15.91 -16.72
N GLY A 183 -9.11 15.91 -17.96
CA GLY A 183 -8.16 14.94 -18.47
C GLY A 183 -8.74 13.59 -18.87
N SER A 184 -10.05 13.41 -18.78
CA SER A 184 -10.72 12.21 -19.27
C SER A 184 -10.63 12.12 -20.79
N LYS A 185 -10.29 10.93 -21.27
CA LYS A 185 -10.33 10.54 -22.70
C LYS A 185 -11.53 9.63 -22.99
N GLY A 186 -12.44 9.53 -22.02
CA GLY A 186 -13.58 8.62 -22.00
C GLY A 186 -13.44 7.59 -20.85
N ILE A 187 -14.56 7.05 -20.40
CA ILE A 187 -14.62 6.15 -19.23
C ILE A 187 -13.91 4.81 -19.45
N GLU A 188 -13.61 4.44 -20.69
CA GLU A 188 -12.92 3.21 -21.06
C GLU A 188 -11.40 3.39 -21.23
N GLN A 189 -10.90 4.63 -21.05
CA GLN A 189 -9.49 4.94 -21.16
C GLN A 189 -8.93 5.31 -19.78
N PRO A 190 -7.71 4.85 -19.44
CA PRO A 190 -7.07 5.26 -18.19
C PRO A 190 -6.84 6.76 -18.17
N LEU A 191 -7.01 7.36 -16.99
CA LEU A 191 -6.87 8.79 -16.77
C LEU A 191 -5.43 9.28 -16.99
N PHE A 192 -4.44 8.45 -16.66
CA PHE A 192 -3.02 8.78 -16.76
C PHE A 192 -2.31 7.85 -17.75
N ASP A 193 -1.59 8.44 -18.69
CA ASP A 193 -0.74 7.68 -19.63
C ASP A 193 0.54 7.20 -18.97
N THR A 194 1.13 8.05 -18.11
CA THR A 194 2.39 7.81 -17.44
C THR A 194 2.34 8.37 -16.02
N VAL A 195 2.90 7.64 -15.07
CA VAL A 195 3.15 8.10 -13.71
C VAL A 195 4.66 8.29 -13.52
N ILE A 196 5.06 9.51 -13.16
CA ILE A 196 6.47 9.83 -12.91
C ILE A 196 6.69 9.90 -11.41
N VAL A 197 7.53 9.01 -10.88
CA VAL A 197 7.96 9.01 -9.49
C VAL A 197 9.28 9.79 -9.39
N VAL A 198 9.22 10.93 -8.71
CA VAL A 198 10.36 11.84 -8.54
C VAL A 198 10.89 11.74 -7.13
N THR A 199 12.20 11.51 -6.99
CA THR A 199 12.86 11.46 -5.69
C THR A 199 13.90 12.58 -5.56
N ASP A 200 14.11 13.08 -4.34
CA ASP A 200 15.14 14.09 -4.05
C ASP A 200 16.53 13.45 -3.92
N ARG A 201 16.62 12.24 -3.36
CA ARG A 201 17.90 11.62 -2.99
C ARG A 201 18.17 10.34 -3.78
N ARG A 202 19.42 10.19 -4.27
CA ARG A 202 19.88 8.98 -4.98
C ARG A 202 19.70 7.68 -4.20
N LEU A 203 19.78 7.71 -2.85
CA LEU A 203 19.61 6.55 -2.00
C LEU A 203 18.14 6.08 -1.95
N LEU A 204 17.21 7.03 -1.82
CA LEU A 204 15.76 6.75 -1.87
C LEU A 204 15.35 6.26 -3.26
N ASP A 205 15.96 6.80 -4.30
CA ASP A 205 15.79 6.41 -5.68
C ASP A 205 16.16 4.92 -5.90
N LYS A 206 17.24 4.43 -5.29
CA LYS A 206 17.63 3.03 -5.36
C LYS A 206 16.61 2.11 -4.68
N GLN A 207 16.19 2.42 -3.45
CA GLN A 207 15.20 1.63 -2.71
C GLN A 207 13.84 1.61 -3.40
N LEU A 208 13.38 2.75 -3.91
CA LEU A 208 12.13 2.85 -4.65
C LEU A 208 12.18 2.06 -5.95
N ARG A 209 13.29 2.12 -6.66
CA ARG A 209 13.49 1.33 -7.88
C ARG A 209 13.49 -0.16 -7.62
N GLU A 210 14.15 -0.60 -6.56
CA GLU A 210 14.17 -2.00 -6.15
C GLU A 210 12.74 -2.43 -5.80
N ASN A 211 12.04 -1.68 -4.95
CA ASN A 211 10.64 -1.97 -4.60
C ASN A 211 9.70 -2.00 -5.81
N ILE A 212 9.82 -1.04 -6.74
CA ILE A 212 8.95 -1.00 -7.93
C ILE A 212 9.32 -2.10 -8.92
N LYS A 213 10.61 -2.43 -9.09
CA LYS A 213 11.05 -3.52 -9.97
C LYS A 213 10.68 -4.89 -9.46
N GLU A 214 10.54 -5.07 -8.15
CA GLU A 214 10.16 -6.32 -7.51
C GLU A 214 8.68 -6.68 -7.71
N PHE A 215 7.86 -5.76 -8.19
CA PHE A 215 6.59 -6.09 -8.84
C PHE A 215 6.89 -6.82 -10.15
N SER A 216 7.17 -8.11 -10.04
CA SER A 216 7.83 -8.93 -11.06
C SER A 216 7.04 -9.11 -12.36
N GLU A 217 5.75 -8.84 -12.36
CA GLU A 217 4.88 -8.95 -13.53
C GLU A 217 5.02 -7.76 -14.50
N VAL A 218 5.79 -6.71 -14.12
CA VAL A 218 5.68 -5.40 -14.76
C VAL A 218 7.03 -4.83 -15.23
N LYS A 219 8.05 -5.66 -15.41
CA LYS A 219 9.38 -5.24 -15.88
C LYS A 219 9.36 -4.37 -17.15
N ASN A 220 8.36 -4.54 -17.99
CA ASN A 220 8.24 -3.82 -19.26
C ASN A 220 7.59 -2.44 -19.15
N ILE A 221 6.89 -2.14 -18.07
CA ILE A 221 6.18 -0.86 -17.88
C ILE A 221 6.96 0.14 -17.02
N VAL A 222 7.98 -0.31 -16.29
CA VAL A 222 8.81 0.54 -15.42
C VAL A 222 10.13 0.88 -16.11
N ALA A 223 10.46 2.16 -16.21
CA ALA A 223 11.75 2.65 -16.71
C ALA A 223 12.45 3.49 -15.64
N PRO A 224 13.60 3.02 -15.09
CA PRO A 224 14.47 3.89 -14.33
C PRO A 224 15.22 4.83 -15.29
N ALA A 225 15.12 6.13 -15.08
CA ALA A 225 15.81 7.12 -15.87
C ALA A 225 16.98 7.73 -15.06
N PHE A 226 18.21 7.34 -15.41
CA PHE A 226 19.44 7.82 -14.78
C PHE A 226 19.99 9.08 -15.44
N LYS A 227 19.68 9.29 -16.71
CA LYS A 227 20.08 10.45 -17.50
C LYS A 227 18.85 11.15 -18.07
N SER A 228 19.00 12.41 -18.42
CA SER A 228 17.90 13.19 -19.01
C SER A 228 17.46 12.60 -20.36
N SER A 229 18.40 12.09 -21.16
CA SER A 229 18.08 11.40 -22.40
C SER A 229 17.28 10.12 -22.22
N GLU A 230 17.52 9.38 -21.15
CA GLU A 230 16.75 8.16 -20.81
C GLU A 230 15.31 8.51 -20.35
N LEU A 231 15.15 9.63 -19.64
CA LEU A 231 13.83 10.12 -19.25
C LEU A 231 13.03 10.57 -20.49
N LYS A 232 13.66 11.30 -21.41
CA LYS A 232 13.05 11.68 -22.69
C LYS A 232 12.63 10.43 -23.47
N SER A 233 13.55 9.49 -23.66
CA SER A 233 13.27 8.23 -24.37
C SER A 233 12.17 7.40 -23.68
N ALA A 234 12.11 7.37 -22.34
CA ALA A 234 11.06 6.65 -21.62
C ALA A 234 9.68 7.27 -21.86
N LEU A 235 9.59 8.60 -21.90
CA LEU A 235 8.36 9.33 -22.21
C LEU A 235 7.93 9.10 -23.65
N GLU A 236 8.83 9.24 -24.63
CA GLU A 236 8.57 9.01 -26.05
C GLU A 236 8.14 7.57 -26.35
N ASN A 237 8.70 6.59 -25.61
CA ASN A 237 8.33 5.17 -25.74
C ASN A 237 7.08 4.79 -24.91
N GLY A 238 6.36 5.74 -24.31
CA GLY A 238 5.11 5.50 -23.60
C GLY A 238 5.24 4.60 -22.37
N LYS A 239 6.38 4.66 -21.64
CA LYS A 239 6.55 3.91 -20.42
C LYS A 239 5.55 4.34 -19.36
N LYS A 240 4.86 3.38 -18.77
CA LYS A 240 3.76 3.63 -17.85
C LYS A 240 4.22 4.19 -16.49
N ILE A 241 5.35 3.72 -15.97
CA ILE A 241 5.93 4.21 -14.72
C ILE A 241 7.39 4.59 -14.97
N ILE A 242 7.76 5.82 -14.64
CA ILE A 242 9.12 6.34 -14.78
C ILE A 242 9.63 6.76 -13.42
N ILE A 243 10.84 6.33 -13.04
CA ILE A 243 11.45 6.70 -11.76
C ILE A 243 12.68 7.55 -12.04
N THR A 244 12.73 8.73 -11.48
CA THR A 244 13.81 9.68 -11.71
C THR A 244 14.10 10.55 -10.49
N THR A 245 15.14 11.35 -10.55
CA THR A 245 15.48 12.34 -9.50
C THR A 245 15.19 13.76 -9.99
N ILE A 246 14.86 14.67 -9.07
CA ILE A 246 14.49 16.05 -9.39
C ILE A 246 15.57 16.80 -10.18
N GLN A 247 16.85 16.47 -9.95
CA GLN A 247 17.97 17.12 -10.62
C GLN A 247 18.03 16.89 -12.14
N LYS A 248 17.22 15.98 -12.67
CA LYS A 248 17.20 15.68 -14.12
C LYS A 248 16.17 16.50 -14.89
N PHE A 249 15.20 17.08 -14.20
CA PHE A 249 14.13 17.84 -14.84
C PHE A 249 14.59 19.11 -15.58
N PRO A 250 15.50 19.95 -15.05
CA PRO A 250 15.93 21.16 -15.77
C PRO A 250 16.45 20.90 -17.18
N PHE A 251 17.13 19.77 -17.36
CA PHE A 251 17.72 19.39 -18.67
C PHE A 251 16.70 18.82 -19.69
N ILE A 252 15.45 18.63 -19.27
CA ILE A 252 14.41 18.05 -20.12
C ILE A 252 13.46 19.15 -20.57
N ILE A 253 13.24 20.17 -19.73
CA ILE A 253 12.35 21.29 -20.05
C ILE A 253 12.78 21.95 -21.36
N ASP A 254 14.10 22.10 -21.60
CA ASP A 254 14.64 22.66 -22.84
C ASP A 254 14.43 21.72 -24.06
N GLY A 255 14.20 20.42 -23.82
CA GLY A 255 13.99 19.43 -24.89
C GLY A 255 12.53 19.03 -25.13
N ILE A 256 11.60 19.36 -24.21
CA ILE A 256 10.17 19.07 -24.33
C ILE A 256 9.41 20.22 -25.01
N GLY A 257 10.01 21.41 -25.09
CA GLY A 257 9.40 22.59 -25.74
C GLY A 257 8.99 22.38 -27.20
N ASP A 258 9.45 21.31 -27.85
CA ASP A 258 9.09 20.95 -29.23
C ASP A 258 7.99 19.90 -29.34
N LEU A 259 7.35 19.50 -28.22
CA LEU A 259 6.29 18.47 -28.17
C LEU A 259 4.88 19.02 -27.92
N SER A 260 4.69 20.34 -28.05
CA SER A 260 3.35 20.99 -27.97
C SER A 260 2.66 21.10 -29.30
#